data_b121055fecb0f1fcea9539906b2df518
#
_entry.id   b121055fecb0f1fcea9539906b2df518
#
_cell.length_a   1.000
_cell.length_b   1.000
_cell.length_c   1.000
_cell.angle_alpha   90.00
_cell.angle_beta   90.00
_cell.angle_gamma   90.00
#
_symmetry.space_group_name_H-M   'P 1'
#
loop_
_entity.id
_entity.type
_entity.pdbx_description
1 polymer ?
#
loop_
_entity_poly.entity_id
_entity_poly.type
_entity_poly.pdbx_seq_one_letter_code
_entity_poly.pdbx_strand_id
1 'polypeptide(L)'
;MLTAVALTGLGLAQIRADGSSTVYPITQAVAEEFTARNPNIRVVVAFSGTGGGFKKFCRGETDIQNASRPIRPEELEVCQENGIQFIELPVAYDALTVIVNPKNTWAACLKTSELKAIWEPGSKIQRWSQIRQGWPNQPLRLYGAGADSGTFDYFTEAIVGKAKAIRTDYQPTEDDNVTIKGVAGDTYAMGFLGYAYYEENKDNGDEDLMKKLN
;
A
#
# COMPACT_ATOMS: atom_id res chain seq x y z
N MET A 1 59.49 -9.97 8.36
CA MET A 1 58.62 -9.61 7.23
C MET A 1 57.27 -10.33 7.42
N LEU A 2 56.28 -9.67 8.00
CA LEU A 2 54.92 -10.24 8.12
C LEU A 2 54.10 -9.81 6.89
N THR A 3 53.76 -10.77 6.06
CA THR A 3 52.84 -10.59 4.93
C THR A 3 51.44 -10.58 5.46
N ALA A 4 50.78 -9.43 5.49
CA ALA A 4 49.35 -9.31 5.74
C ALA A 4 48.58 -9.81 4.52
N VAL A 5 47.89 -10.95 4.63
CA VAL A 5 46.92 -11.41 3.66
C VAL A 5 45.64 -10.62 3.85
N ALA A 6 45.38 -9.69 2.94
CA ALA A 6 44.09 -9.01 2.88
C ALA A 6 43.04 -10.04 2.39
N LEU A 7 42.17 -10.53 3.28
CA LEU A 7 40.94 -11.20 2.88
C LEU A 7 40.06 -10.15 2.24
N THR A 8 40.07 -10.06 0.91
CA THR A 8 39.01 -9.41 0.15
C THR A 8 37.76 -10.28 0.28
N GLY A 9 36.89 -9.96 1.23
CA GLY A 9 35.58 -10.57 1.31
C GLY A 9 34.87 -10.32 -0.03
N LEU A 10 34.60 -11.37 -0.79
CA LEU A 10 33.68 -11.35 -1.92
C LEU A 10 32.32 -10.94 -1.37
N GLY A 11 32.01 -9.65 -1.41
CA GLY A 11 30.68 -9.15 -1.10
C GLY A 11 29.72 -9.81 -2.07
N LEU A 12 28.71 -10.51 -1.55
CA LEU A 12 27.63 -11.03 -2.38
C LEU A 12 27.00 -9.86 -3.15
N ALA A 13 26.81 -10.04 -4.46
CA ALA A 13 26.04 -9.09 -5.23
C ALA A 13 24.64 -8.94 -4.61
N GLN A 14 24.18 -7.72 -4.47
CA GLN A 14 22.89 -7.42 -3.85
C GLN A 14 21.99 -6.69 -4.81
N ILE A 15 20.75 -7.18 -4.95
CA ILE A 15 19.66 -6.51 -5.65
C ILE A 15 18.74 -5.94 -4.59
N ARG A 16 18.37 -4.66 -4.72
CA ARG A 16 17.47 -3.96 -3.81
C ARG A 16 16.20 -3.57 -4.53
N ALA A 17 15.06 -4.06 -4.06
CA ALA A 17 13.73 -3.70 -4.52
C ALA A 17 12.97 -2.97 -3.42
N ASP A 18 12.29 -1.89 -3.76
CA ASP A 18 11.46 -1.13 -2.82
C ASP A 18 10.26 -0.53 -3.57
N GLY A 19 9.25 -0.07 -2.85
CA GLY A 19 8.12 0.66 -3.42
C GLY A 19 6.76 0.21 -2.90
N SER A 20 5.83 -0.10 -3.80
CA SER A 20 4.44 -0.43 -3.49
C SER A 20 4.29 -1.66 -2.60
N SER A 21 3.52 -1.54 -1.51
CA SER A 21 3.08 -2.66 -0.69
C SER A 21 2.19 -3.64 -1.46
N THR A 22 1.39 -3.14 -2.39
CA THR A 22 0.54 -3.95 -3.29
C THR A 22 1.36 -4.91 -4.14
N VAL A 23 2.52 -4.47 -4.67
CA VAL A 23 3.41 -5.27 -5.53
C VAL A 23 4.39 -6.11 -4.70
N TYR A 24 4.59 -5.74 -3.44
CA TYR A 24 5.55 -6.40 -2.54
C TYR A 24 5.42 -7.94 -2.51
N PRO A 25 4.22 -8.55 -2.33
CA PRO A 25 4.09 -10.01 -2.28
C PRO A 25 4.57 -10.70 -3.56
N ILE A 26 4.30 -10.12 -4.72
CA ILE A 26 4.75 -10.64 -6.02
C ILE A 26 6.28 -10.59 -6.09
N THR A 27 6.86 -9.45 -5.77
CA THR A 27 8.32 -9.26 -5.81
C THR A 27 9.03 -10.14 -4.79
N GLN A 28 8.44 -10.33 -3.61
CA GLN A 28 8.98 -11.21 -2.57
C GLN A 28 9.02 -12.67 -3.05
N ALA A 29 7.93 -13.18 -3.63
CA ALA A 29 7.88 -14.55 -4.15
C ALA A 29 8.89 -14.75 -5.29
N VAL A 30 9.02 -13.80 -6.20
CA VAL A 30 10.01 -13.83 -7.28
C VAL A 30 11.44 -13.79 -6.74
N ALA A 31 11.69 -12.97 -5.71
CA ALA A 31 13.01 -12.85 -5.07
C ALA A 31 13.43 -14.15 -4.38
N GLU A 32 12.50 -14.85 -3.71
CA GLU A 32 12.74 -16.15 -3.09
C GLU A 32 13.12 -17.21 -4.14
N GLU A 33 12.35 -17.32 -5.20
CA GLU A 33 12.63 -18.26 -6.30
C GLU A 33 13.95 -17.92 -7.02
N PHE A 34 14.22 -16.64 -7.25
CA PHE A 34 15.47 -16.18 -7.87
C PHE A 34 16.67 -16.52 -6.99
N THR A 35 16.59 -16.28 -5.68
CA THR A 35 17.68 -16.55 -4.73
C THR A 35 17.96 -18.05 -4.63
N ALA A 36 16.91 -18.90 -4.67
CA ALA A 36 17.07 -20.34 -4.68
C ALA A 36 17.89 -20.84 -5.89
N ARG A 37 17.73 -20.18 -7.03
CA ARG A 37 18.50 -20.50 -8.27
C ARG A 37 19.85 -19.79 -8.35
N ASN A 38 20.04 -18.71 -7.60
CA ASN A 38 21.24 -17.86 -7.64
C ASN A 38 21.78 -17.58 -6.22
N PRO A 39 22.30 -18.59 -5.50
CA PRO A 39 22.65 -18.47 -4.09
C PRO A 39 23.74 -17.45 -3.78
N ASN A 40 24.48 -16.99 -4.79
CA ASN A 40 25.51 -15.97 -4.67
C ASN A 40 24.99 -14.53 -4.83
N ILE A 41 23.67 -14.35 -5.06
CA ILE A 41 23.04 -13.05 -5.24
C ILE A 41 22.00 -12.88 -4.13
N ARG A 42 22.19 -11.87 -3.30
CA ARG A 42 21.20 -11.51 -2.27
C ARG A 42 20.15 -10.57 -2.85
N VAL A 43 18.87 -10.89 -2.72
CA VAL A 43 17.79 -9.96 -3.02
C VAL A 43 17.18 -9.46 -1.72
N VAL A 44 17.01 -8.15 -1.61
CA VAL A 44 16.33 -7.50 -0.47
C VAL A 44 15.11 -6.79 -1.02
N VAL A 45 13.94 -7.15 -0.52
CA VAL A 45 12.66 -6.54 -0.90
C VAL A 45 12.11 -5.78 0.31
N ALA A 46 11.74 -4.52 0.09
CA ALA A 46 11.12 -3.65 1.07
C ALA A 46 9.89 -2.96 0.47
N PHE A 47 9.11 -2.29 1.30
CA PHE A 47 8.03 -1.44 0.85
C PHE A 47 8.02 -0.10 1.61
N SER A 48 7.95 0.99 0.87
CA SER A 48 7.84 2.36 1.40
C SER A 48 6.77 3.16 0.64
N GLY A 49 5.85 2.44 -0.01
CA GLY A 49 4.86 3.00 -0.92
C GLY A 49 5.45 3.32 -2.30
N THR A 50 4.58 3.44 -3.31
CA THR A 50 5.00 3.72 -4.70
C THR A 50 5.81 5.01 -4.80
N GLY A 51 5.35 6.10 -4.18
CA GLY A 51 6.05 7.38 -4.21
C GLY A 51 7.33 7.38 -3.38
N GLY A 52 7.34 6.68 -2.23
CA GLY A 52 8.54 6.48 -1.41
C GLY A 52 9.64 5.73 -2.17
N GLY A 53 9.25 4.67 -2.87
CA GLY A 53 10.14 3.89 -3.72
C GLY A 53 10.71 4.70 -4.89
N PHE A 54 9.89 5.48 -5.62
CA PHE A 54 10.40 6.35 -6.70
C PHE A 54 11.43 7.36 -6.21
N LYS A 55 11.26 7.92 -5.00
CA LYS A 55 12.27 8.82 -4.41
C LYS A 55 13.63 8.15 -4.23
N LYS A 56 13.66 6.86 -3.86
CA LYS A 56 14.90 6.06 -3.73
C LYS A 56 15.44 5.63 -5.08
N PHE A 57 14.57 5.09 -5.93
CA PHE A 57 14.93 4.58 -7.26
C PHE A 57 15.55 5.66 -8.13
N CYS A 58 14.92 6.84 -8.25
CA CYS A 58 15.43 7.94 -9.05
C CYS A 58 16.71 8.58 -8.49
N ARG A 59 17.15 8.19 -7.26
CA ARG A 59 18.48 8.51 -6.72
C ARG A 59 19.51 7.36 -6.84
N GLY A 60 19.10 6.26 -7.45
CA GLY A 60 19.97 5.08 -7.61
C GLY A 60 20.20 4.29 -6.31
N GLU A 61 19.32 4.45 -5.31
CA GLU A 61 19.41 3.73 -4.04
C GLU A 61 18.86 2.31 -4.13
N THR A 62 17.99 2.03 -5.12
CA THR A 62 17.41 0.71 -5.41
C THR A 62 17.55 0.36 -6.87
N ASP A 63 17.56 -0.95 -7.16
CA ASP A 63 17.73 -1.50 -8.51
C ASP A 63 16.38 -1.77 -9.17
N ILE A 64 15.35 -2.03 -8.35
CA ILE A 64 13.98 -2.30 -8.78
C ILE A 64 13.02 -1.39 -7.99
N GLN A 65 12.10 -0.77 -8.74
CA GLN A 65 10.99 0.01 -8.19
C GLN A 65 9.68 -0.76 -8.37
N ASN A 66 9.02 -1.07 -7.28
CA ASN A 66 7.65 -1.59 -7.27
C ASN A 66 6.66 -0.44 -7.34
N ALA A 67 5.75 -0.47 -8.31
CA ALA A 67 4.77 0.61 -8.48
C ALA A 67 3.37 0.05 -8.74
N SER A 68 2.36 0.62 -8.09
CA SER A 68 0.94 0.35 -8.32
C SER A 68 0.24 1.46 -9.12
N ARG A 69 1.01 2.34 -9.71
CA ARG A 69 0.62 3.36 -10.70
C ARG A 69 1.82 3.68 -11.61
N PRO A 70 1.60 4.28 -12.79
CA PRO A 70 2.68 4.82 -13.61
C PRO A 70 3.51 5.88 -12.86
N ILE A 71 4.76 6.05 -13.30
CA ILE A 71 5.62 7.15 -12.82
C ILE A 71 5.00 8.49 -13.20
N ARG A 72 5.07 9.46 -12.29
CA ARG A 72 4.58 10.82 -12.53
C ARG A 72 5.62 11.68 -13.24
N PRO A 73 5.20 12.75 -13.96
CA PRO A 73 6.14 13.64 -14.63
C PRO A 73 7.23 14.18 -13.71
N GLU A 74 6.88 14.64 -12.51
CA GLU A 74 7.81 15.16 -11.52
C GLU A 74 8.82 14.10 -10.99
N GLU A 75 8.40 12.83 -10.90
CA GLU A 75 9.27 11.72 -10.52
C GLU A 75 10.21 11.36 -11.68
N LEU A 76 9.69 11.39 -12.92
CA LEU A 76 10.47 11.14 -14.13
C LEU A 76 11.57 12.19 -14.33
N GLU A 77 11.28 13.48 -14.06
CA GLU A 77 12.27 14.55 -14.10
C GLU A 77 13.45 14.25 -13.15
N VAL A 78 13.17 13.84 -11.91
CA VAL A 78 14.23 13.47 -10.94
C VAL A 78 15.05 12.27 -11.42
N CYS A 79 14.41 11.25 -12.02
CA CYS A 79 15.15 10.13 -12.61
C CYS A 79 16.08 10.59 -13.73
N GLN A 80 15.61 11.46 -14.63
CA GLN A 80 16.38 11.99 -15.74
C GLN A 80 17.57 12.85 -15.27
N GLU A 81 17.36 13.72 -14.30
CA GLU A 81 18.42 14.56 -13.70
C GLU A 81 19.55 13.70 -13.10
N ASN A 82 19.22 12.54 -12.53
CA ASN A 82 20.18 11.61 -11.97
C ASN A 82 20.69 10.55 -12.97
N GLY A 83 20.30 10.65 -14.25
CA GLY A 83 20.73 9.72 -15.30
C GLY A 83 20.17 8.30 -15.16
N ILE A 84 19.10 8.12 -14.38
CA ILE A 84 18.46 6.82 -14.19
C ILE A 84 17.57 6.51 -15.40
N GLN A 85 17.91 5.43 -16.09
CA GLN A 85 17.11 4.85 -17.17
C GLN A 85 16.46 3.55 -16.68
N PHE A 86 15.22 3.31 -17.06
CA PHE A 86 14.49 2.12 -16.66
C PHE A 86 13.56 1.63 -17.75
N ILE A 87 13.10 0.39 -17.60
CA ILE A 87 12.00 -0.20 -18.35
C ILE A 87 10.84 -0.46 -17.41
N GLU A 88 9.63 -0.29 -17.90
CA GLU A 88 8.41 -0.62 -17.17
C GLU A 88 7.91 -2.00 -17.59
N LEU A 89 7.69 -2.87 -16.60
CA LEU A 89 7.21 -4.24 -16.81
C LEU A 89 5.88 -4.41 -16.06
N PRO A 90 4.74 -4.44 -16.75
CA PRO A 90 3.46 -4.79 -16.15
C PRO A 90 3.50 -6.23 -15.62
N VAL A 91 3.17 -6.44 -14.34
CA VAL A 91 3.24 -7.77 -13.72
C VAL A 91 1.86 -8.32 -13.34
N ALA A 92 0.88 -7.45 -13.06
CA ALA A 92 -0.48 -7.85 -12.70
C ALA A 92 -1.45 -6.66 -12.84
N TYR A 93 -2.74 -6.96 -12.81
CA TYR A 93 -3.79 -5.98 -12.53
C TYR A 93 -4.13 -6.05 -11.06
N ASP A 94 -4.33 -4.89 -10.43
CA ASP A 94 -4.76 -4.79 -9.05
C ASP A 94 -6.07 -4.00 -8.96
N ALA A 95 -6.79 -4.23 -7.87
CA ALA A 95 -7.97 -3.48 -7.49
C ALA A 95 -7.83 -3.02 -6.05
N LEU A 96 -8.45 -1.92 -5.70
CA LEU A 96 -8.60 -1.52 -4.29
C LEU A 96 -10.00 -1.88 -3.79
N THR A 97 -10.10 -2.04 -2.49
CA THR A 97 -11.38 -2.28 -1.83
C THR A 97 -11.53 -1.43 -0.57
N VAL A 98 -12.78 -1.18 -0.20
CA VAL A 98 -13.12 -0.60 1.10
C VAL A 98 -13.63 -1.72 2.00
N ILE A 99 -13.09 -1.81 3.19
CA ILE A 99 -13.36 -2.86 4.15
C ILE A 99 -13.95 -2.30 5.44
N VAL A 100 -14.75 -3.11 6.11
CA VAL A 100 -15.27 -2.87 7.45
C VAL A 100 -15.13 -4.14 8.31
N ASN A 101 -15.26 -3.99 9.62
CA ASN A 101 -15.29 -5.13 10.53
C ASN A 101 -16.49 -6.05 10.21
N PRO A 102 -16.36 -7.39 10.29
CA PRO A 102 -17.44 -8.33 10.03
C PRO A 102 -18.66 -8.13 10.93
N LYS A 103 -18.46 -7.68 12.16
CA LYS A 103 -19.54 -7.35 13.12
C LYS A 103 -20.30 -6.07 12.75
N ASN A 104 -19.83 -5.31 11.76
CA ASN A 104 -20.55 -4.18 11.18
C ASN A 104 -21.69 -4.70 10.29
N THR A 105 -22.89 -4.79 10.84
CA THR A 105 -24.06 -5.35 10.14
C THR A 105 -24.89 -4.30 9.39
N TRP A 106 -24.62 -3.01 9.58
CA TRP A 106 -25.39 -1.90 9.02
C TRP A 106 -24.84 -1.36 7.69
N ALA A 107 -23.51 -1.40 7.50
CA ALA A 107 -22.88 -0.94 6.26
C ALA A 107 -22.58 -2.13 5.34
N ALA A 108 -23.56 -2.56 4.55
CA ALA A 108 -23.38 -3.60 3.54
C ALA A 108 -22.86 -3.03 2.20
N CYS A 109 -23.22 -1.79 1.88
CA CYS A 109 -22.75 -1.07 0.71
C CYS A 109 -22.73 0.43 0.97
N LEU A 110 -21.86 1.17 0.29
CA LEU A 110 -21.79 2.61 0.27
C LEU A 110 -21.78 3.13 -1.16
N LYS A 111 -22.47 4.25 -1.39
CA LYS A 111 -22.37 4.97 -2.66
C LYS A 111 -21.02 5.68 -2.73
N THR A 112 -20.48 5.84 -3.94
CA THR A 112 -19.25 6.62 -4.14
C THR A 112 -19.35 8.03 -3.58
N SER A 113 -20.55 8.65 -3.64
CA SER A 113 -20.81 9.97 -3.05
C SER A 113 -20.73 9.98 -1.52
N GLU A 114 -21.13 8.89 -0.86
CA GLU A 114 -20.99 8.74 0.60
C GLU A 114 -19.53 8.51 0.99
N LEU A 115 -18.81 7.67 0.25
CA LEU A 115 -17.36 7.51 0.42
C LEU A 115 -16.64 8.85 0.24
N LYS A 116 -16.97 9.61 -0.82
CA LYS A 116 -16.43 10.95 -1.00
C LYS A 116 -16.68 11.85 0.20
N ALA A 117 -17.93 11.94 0.66
CA ALA A 117 -18.29 12.76 1.82
C ALA A 117 -17.55 12.36 3.11
N ILE A 118 -17.27 11.06 3.29
CA ILE A 118 -16.48 10.55 4.40
C ILE A 118 -15.02 10.97 4.29
N TRP A 119 -14.40 10.81 3.10
CA TRP A 119 -12.96 10.86 2.93
C TRP A 119 -12.42 12.21 2.42
N GLU A 120 -13.27 13.12 1.92
CA GLU A 120 -12.81 14.40 1.37
C GLU A 120 -12.15 15.30 2.43
N PRO A 121 -11.25 16.22 2.02
CA PRO A 121 -10.65 17.19 2.92
C PRO A 121 -11.71 18.00 3.68
N GLY A 122 -11.52 18.10 4.98
CA GLY A 122 -12.43 18.88 5.85
C GLY A 122 -13.77 18.20 6.15
N SER A 123 -13.96 16.94 5.78
CA SER A 123 -15.15 16.16 6.16
C SER A 123 -15.43 16.27 7.65
N LYS A 124 -16.70 16.46 8.00
CA LYS A 124 -17.21 16.51 9.39
C LYS A 124 -17.87 15.20 9.83
N ILE A 125 -17.85 14.20 8.96
CA ILE A 125 -18.40 12.87 9.28
C ILE A 125 -17.42 12.16 10.22
N GLN A 126 -17.83 11.99 11.46
CA GLN A 126 -17.07 11.31 12.52
C GLN A 126 -17.86 10.17 13.16
N ARG A 127 -19.11 9.97 12.74
CA ARG A 127 -20.01 8.95 13.27
C ARG A 127 -20.78 8.28 12.15
N TRP A 128 -21.07 7.01 12.30
CA TRP A 128 -21.85 6.23 11.34
C TRP A 128 -23.25 6.81 11.10
N SER A 129 -23.92 7.32 12.16
CA SER A 129 -25.25 7.96 12.06
C SER A 129 -25.28 9.21 11.17
N GLN A 130 -24.13 9.83 10.90
CA GLN A 130 -24.04 11.00 10.01
C GLN A 130 -24.02 10.61 8.53
N ILE A 131 -23.77 9.34 8.20
CA ILE A 131 -23.75 8.84 6.83
C ILE A 131 -25.17 8.51 6.40
N ARG A 132 -25.90 7.75 7.21
CA ARG A 132 -27.30 7.40 6.96
C ARG A 132 -28.12 7.41 8.22
N GLN A 133 -29.36 7.89 8.13
CA GLN A 133 -30.33 7.80 9.21
C GLN A 133 -30.59 6.33 9.59
N GLY A 134 -30.68 6.06 10.89
CA GLY A 134 -30.89 4.71 11.43
C GLY A 134 -29.61 3.91 11.67
N TRP A 135 -28.46 4.40 11.21
CA TRP A 135 -27.18 3.79 11.56
C TRP A 135 -26.73 4.14 12.97
N PRO A 136 -25.87 3.34 13.59
CA PRO A 136 -25.46 3.55 15.00
C PRO A 136 -24.79 4.92 15.21
N ASN A 137 -25.12 5.57 16.31
CA ASN A 137 -24.46 6.81 16.71
C ASN A 137 -23.11 6.50 17.39
N GLN A 138 -22.25 5.81 16.69
CA GLN A 138 -20.92 5.37 17.13
C GLN A 138 -19.81 6.05 16.32
N PRO A 139 -18.62 6.21 16.89
CA PRO A 139 -17.49 6.79 16.19
C PRO A 139 -17.17 6.02 14.90
N LEU A 140 -16.82 6.73 13.83
CA LEU A 140 -16.26 6.17 12.61
C LEU A 140 -14.74 6.24 12.71
N ARG A 141 -14.10 5.09 12.78
CA ARG A 141 -12.64 4.95 12.80
C ARG A 141 -12.15 4.66 11.39
N LEU A 142 -11.19 5.45 10.90
CA LEU A 142 -10.72 5.39 9.52
C LEU A 142 -9.27 4.97 9.44
N TYR A 143 -8.99 3.98 8.60
CA TYR A 143 -7.67 3.44 8.30
C TYR A 143 -7.45 3.43 6.78
N GLY A 144 -6.21 3.56 6.34
CA GLY A 144 -5.94 3.45 4.91
C GLY A 144 -4.50 3.74 4.56
N ALA A 145 -4.22 3.64 3.27
CA ALA A 145 -2.89 3.86 2.73
C ALA A 145 -2.37 5.28 3.01
N GLY A 146 -1.08 5.40 3.20
CA GLY A 146 -0.38 6.66 3.41
C GLY A 146 -0.06 7.42 2.11
N ALA A 147 0.47 8.62 2.25
CA ALA A 147 0.66 9.56 1.15
C ALA A 147 1.69 9.12 0.08
N ASP A 148 2.53 8.14 0.38
CA ASP A 148 3.50 7.57 -0.57
C ASP A 148 2.96 6.31 -1.26
N SER A 149 1.75 5.84 -0.91
CA SER A 149 1.10 4.67 -1.50
C SER A 149 0.45 4.99 -2.86
N GLY A 150 0.58 4.09 -3.83
CA GLY A 150 -0.18 4.15 -5.08
C GLY A 150 -1.67 3.89 -4.87
N THR A 151 -2.05 3.04 -3.90
CA THR A 151 -3.43 2.82 -3.48
C THR A 151 -4.07 4.12 -2.96
N PHE A 152 -3.33 4.91 -2.18
CA PHE A 152 -3.74 6.23 -1.73
C PHE A 152 -4.02 7.18 -2.90
N ASP A 153 -3.09 7.27 -3.84
CA ASP A 153 -3.23 8.14 -5.01
C ASP A 153 -4.48 7.77 -5.81
N TYR A 154 -4.66 6.48 -6.10
CA TYR A 154 -5.80 6.00 -6.87
C TYR A 154 -7.13 6.16 -6.11
N PHE A 155 -7.17 5.82 -4.82
CA PHE A 155 -8.38 6.00 -4.00
C PHE A 155 -8.82 7.47 -3.96
N THR A 156 -7.88 8.37 -3.70
CA THR A 156 -8.20 9.81 -3.62
C THR A 156 -8.66 10.37 -4.96
N GLU A 157 -8.08 9.93 -6.06
CA GLU A 157 -8.51 10.33 -7.40
C GLU A 157 -9.90 9.76 -7.75
N ALA A 158 -10.11 8.46 -7.57
CA ALA A 158 -11.35 7.79 -7.93
C ALA A 158 -12.54 8.18 -7.05
N ILE A 159 -12.32 8.36 -5.74
CA ILE A 159 -13.40 8.60 -4.76
C ILE A 159 -13.57 10.08 -4.49
N VAL A 160 -12.50 10.81 -4.21
CA VAL A 160 -12.58 12.24 -3.87
C VAL A 160 -12.61 13.11 -5.12
N GLY A 161 -12.03 12.62 -6.22
CA GLY A 161 -11.95 13.32 -7.50
C GLY A 161 -10.70 14.16 -7.68
N LYS A 162 -9.72 14.03 -6.76
CA LYS A 162 -8.42 14.69 -6.84
C LYS A 162 -7.37 13.87 -6.10
N ALA A 163 -6.33 13.45 -6.82
CA ALA A 163 -5.22 12.72 -6.23
C ALA A 163 -4.63 13.48 -5.03
N LYS A 164 -4.32 12.74 -3.98
CA LYS A 164 -3.76 13.23 -2.69
C LYS A 164 -4.68 14.14 -1.87
N ALA A 165 -5.93 14.34 -2.28
CA ALA A 165 -6.89 15.12 -1.51
C ALA A 165 -7.69 14.21 -0.57
N ILE A 166 -7.39 14.23 0.73
CA ILE A 166 -8.05 13.43 1.76
C ILE A 166 -8.10 14.18 3.10
N ARG A 167 -9.00 13.77 3.98
CA ARG A 167 -9.00 14.22 5.38
C ARG A 167 -7.72 13.79 6.10
N THR A 168 -7.34 14.50 7.15
CA THR A 168 -6.07 14.24 7.87
C THR A 168 -6.25 13.48 9.18
N ASP A 169 -7.49 13.26 9.61
CA ASP A 169 -7.85 12.61 10.88
C ASP A 169 -8.21 11.12 10.71
N TYR A 170 -7.49 10.42 9.86
CA TYR A 170 -7.52 8.96 9.72
C TYR A 170 -6.16 8.38 10.14
N GLN A 171 -6.03 7.06 10.22
CA GLN A 171 -4.78 6.35 10.52
C GLN A 171 -4.10 5.94 9.21
N PRO A 172 -3.11 6.72 8.73
CA PRO A 172 -2.37 6.37 7.51
C PRO A 172 -1.32 5.30 7.79
N THR A 173 -1.11 4.40 6.84
CA THR A 173 -0.03 3.41 6.87
C THR A 173 0.38 3.00 5.46
N GLU A 174 1.66 2.65 5.29
CA GLU A 174 2.15 2.03 4.05
C GLU A 174 2.09 0.50 4.11
N ASP A 175 1.69 -0.07 5.26
CA ASP A 175 1.52 -1.51 5.47
C ASP A 175 0.03 -1.84 5.57
N ASP A 176 -0.52 -2.49 4.53
CA ASP A 176 -1.92 -2.90 4.46
C ASP A 176 -2.34 -3.84 5.59
N ASN A 177 -1.40 -4.63 6.16
CA ASN A 177 -1.67 -5.46 7.32
C ASN A 177 -2.01 -4.65 8.58
N VAL A 178 -1.49 -3.43 8.71
CA VAL A 178 -1.87 -2.52 9.81
C VAL A 178 -3.31 -2.04 9.64
N THR A 179 -3.73 -1.72 8.39
CA THR A 179 -5.13 -1.40 8.07
C THR A 179 -6.05 -2.57 8.41
N ILE A 180 -5.69 -3.80 8.02
CA ILE A 180 -6.44 -5.03 8.31
C ILE A 180 -6.62 -5.19 9.83
N LYS A 181 -5.54 -5.14 10.60
CA LYS A 181 -5.58 -5.28 12.07
C LYS A 181 -6.44 -4.20 12.73
N GLY A 182 -6.34 -2.95 12.25
CA GLY A 182 -7.14 -1.84 12.75
C GLY A 182 -8.63 -2.07 12.53
N VAL A 183 -9.02 -2.52 11.33
CA VAL A 183 -10.43 -2.82 10.99
C VAL A 183 -10.93 -4.07 11.71
N ALA A 184 -10.14 -5.14 11.78
CA ALA A 184 -10.51 -6.36 12.49
C ALA A 184 -10.71 -6.12 14.01
N GLY A 185 -9.93 -5.23 14.59
CA GLY A 185 -9.98 -4.92 16.04
C GLY A 185 -11.10 -3.98 16.47
N ASP A 186 -11.79 -3.29 15.56
CA ASP A 186 -12.83 -2.31 15.90
C ASP A 186 -14.06 -2.46 15.00
N THR A 187 -15.21 -2.80 15.60
CA THR A 187 -16.50 -2.94 14.91
C THR A 187 -16.93 -1.68 14.15
N TYR A 188 -16.45 -0.52 14.55
CA TYR A 188 -16.80 0.78 13.98
C TYR A 188 -15.74 1.31 13.02
N ALA A 189 -14.74 0.50 12.69
CA ALA A 189 -13.70 0.86 11.75
C ALA A 189 -14.14 0.66 10.29
N MET A 190 -13.54 1.48 9.43
CA MET A 190 -13.56 1.37 7.97
C MET A 190 -12.13 1.61 7.46
N GLY A 191 -11.73 0.89 6.45
CA GLY A 191 -10.44 1.11 5.80
C GLY A 191 -10.51 0.92 4.29
N PHE A 192 -9.46 1.34 3.58
CA PHE A 192 -9.24 1.01 2.18
C PHE A 192 -7.82 0.47 1.99
N LEU A 193 -7.68 -0.52 1.10
CA LEU A 193 -6.42 -1.23 0.84
C LEU A 193 -6.45 -1.94 -0.52
N GLY A 194 -5.32 -2.53 -0.92
CA GLY A 194 -5.22 -3.39 -2.09
C GLY A 194 -6.09 -4.65 -1.95
N TYR A 195 -6.82 -4.99 -3.03
CA TYR A 195 -7.77 -6.11 -3.00
C TYR A 195 -7.10 -7.47 -2.71
N ALA A 196 -5.85 -7.66 -3.14
CA ALA A 196 -5.11 -8.88 -2.86
C ALA A 196 -4.96 -9.13 -1.35
N TYR A 197 -4.65 -8.10 -0.57
CA TYR A 197 -4.57 -8.19 0.89
C TYR A 197 -5.90 -8.55 1.54
N TYR A 198 -7.02 -8.05 0.96
CA TYR A 198 -8.35 -8.47 1.42
C TYR A 198 -8.57 -9.97 1.16
N GLU A 199 -8.28 -10.46 -0.05
CA GLU A 199 -8.48 -11.87 -0.42
C GLU A 199 -7.64 -12.81 0.43
N GLU A 200 -6.39 -12.45 0.75
CA GLU A 200 -5.49 -13.27 1.56
C GLU A 200 -5.87 -13.32 3.05
N ASN A 201 -6.58 -12.29 3.54
CA ASN A 201 -6.85 -12.14 4.98
C ASN A 201 -8.33 -12.14 5.34
N LYS A 202 -9.26 -12.28 4.38
CA LYS A 202 -10.70 -12.28 4.66
C LYS A 202 -11.11 -13.46 5.56
N ASP A 203 -10.48 -14.61 5.34
CA ASP A 203 -10.74 -15.87 6.03
C ASP A 203 -9.43 -16.33 6.71
N ASN A 204 -9.14 -15.87 7.90
CA ASN A 204 -7.96 -16.32 8.63
C ASN A 204 -8.35 -17.27 9.75
N GLY A 205 -8.58 -18.55 9.41
CA GLY A 205 -9.02 -19.57 10.36
C GLY A 205 -10.54 -19.57 10.58
N ASP A 206 -10.97 -19.59 11.84
CA ASP A 206 -12.38 -19.76 12.22
C ASP A 206 -13.21 -18.46 12.23
N GLU A 207 -12.62 -17.29 11.95
CA GLU A 207 -13.33 -16.01 11.96
C GLU A 207 -12.96 -15.13 10.75
N ASP A 208 -13.98 -14.53 10.12
CA ASP A 208 -13.79 -13.46 9.12
C ASP A 208 -13.12 -12.26 9.77
N LEU A 209 -11.95 -11.84 9.28
CA LEU A 209 -11.26 -10.67 9.81
C LEU A 209 -11.82 -9.35 9.28
N MET A 210 -12.41 -9.36 8.10
CA MET A 210 -12.94 -8.17 7.47
C MET A 210 -14.00 -8.49 6.43
N LYS A 211 -14.85 -7.50 6.15
CA LYS A 211 -15.92 -7.58 5.15
C LYS A 211 -15.72 -6.47 4.13
N LYS A 212 -15.76 -6.84 2.85
CA LYS A 212 -15.76 -5.91 1.73
C LYS A 212 -17.11 -5.18 1.63
N LEU A 213 -17.07 -3.88 1.36
CA LEU A 213 -18.25 -3.09 0.98
C LEU A 213 -18.49 -3.21 -0.53
N ASN A 214 -19.75 -3.33 -0.90
CA ASN A 214 -20.22 -3.31 -2.29
C ASN A 214 -20.66 -1.90 -2.72
#